data_4a539bf6114b397c40951523215e8cf5
#
_entry.id   4a539bf6114b397c40951523215e8cf5
#
_cell.length_a   1.000
_cell.length_b   1.000
_cell.length_c   1.000
_cell.angle_alpha   90.00
_cell.angle_beta   90.00
_cell.angle_gamma   90.00
#
_symmetry.space_group_name_H-M   'P 1'
#
loop_
_entity.id
_entity.type
_entity.pdbx_description
1 polymer ?
#
loop_
_entity_poly.entity_id
_entity_poly.type
_entity_poly.pdbx_seq_one_letter_code
_entity_poly.pdbx_strand_id
1 'polypeptide(L)'
;MRNWFRGLKLNQKFTVTTLIFIFIPLFGMMCFGFRSIKKNAIDHGVNEAVTATDLTCAEVNAKANACSMVVDTLQEYEPLEKYLLHLRRGEEISESYYQQFRNNSISIIDKMQEAMPDLYQIHIFAMADGFLEQQPILYQKEKMKNCSWYRSYQGGGQWFFDIQEKNIISGTKKEGSHLMTYVRELRDQSGGRLGVIEVSMRMADIFPEIYRSGDSSWACFVDENWNLYDCGKTAAACKWQSYRGLILFRAGIRDRKESQQSAVIDRKNVAIVLRKVDKLNGMFVTLINLDDAT
;
A
#
# COMPACT_ATOMS: atom_id res chain seq x y z
N MET A 1 60.58 -6.36 -14.85
CA MET A 1 60.10 -6.96 -16.14
C MET A 1 61.08 -6.84 -17.30
N ARG A 2 61.74 -5.71 -17.49
CA ARG A 2 62.64 -5.45 -18.65
C ARG A 2 63.84 -6.35 -18.75
N ASN A 3 64.43 -6.82 -17.63
CA ASN A 3 65.64 -7.68 -17.60
C ASN A 3 65.29 -9.17 -17.83
N TRP A 4 64.11 -9.66 -17.47
CA TRP A 4 63.68 -11.03 -17.69
C TRP A 4 63.51 -11.34 -19.19
N PHE A 5 62.88 -10.44 -19.94
CA PHE A 5 62.66 -10.59 -21.37
C PHE A 5 63.94 -10.62 -22.18
N ARG A 6 65.00 -9.92 -21.74
CA ARG A 6 66.34 -9.90 -22.41
C ARG A 6 67.05 -11.24 -22.37
N GLY A 7 66.88 -12.03 -21.29
CA GLY A 7 67.52 -13.35 -21.11
C GLY A 7 66.85 -14.52 -21.86
N LEU A 8 65.71 -14.33 -22.48
CA LEU A 8 65.01 -15.36 -23.21
C LEU A 8 65.64 -15.64 -24.59
N LYS A 9 65.63 -16.94 -25.03
CA LYS A 9 65.99 -17.35 -26.40
C LYS A 9 64.99 -16.78 -27.41
N LEU A 10 65.37 -16.61 -28.64
CA LEU A 10 64.57 -15.98 -29.69
C LEU A 10 63.17 -16.61 -29.85
N ASN A 11 63.08 -17.95 -29.86
CA ASN A 11 61.81 -18.67 -29.92
C ASN A 11 60.93 -18.39 -28.72
N GLN A 12 61.49 -18.27 -27.52
CA GLN A 12 60.75 -17.94 -26.29
C GLN A 12 60.20 -16.51 -26.33
N LYS A 13 60.99 -15.57 -26.83
CA LYS A 13 60.54 -14.18 -27.05
C LYS A 13 59.34 -14.13 -28.01
N PHE A 14 59.42 -14.87 -29.09
CA PHE A 14 58.34 -14.92 -30.06
C PHE A 14 57.05 -15.51 -29.46
N THR A 15 57.16 -16.64 -28.75
CA THR A 15 56.02 -17.27 -28.06
C THR A 15 55.41 -16.35 -27.01
N VAL A 16 56.22 -15.68 -26.18
CA VAL A 16 55.69 -14.76 -25.15
C VAL A 16 54.99 -13.56 -25.80
N THR A 17 55.57 -13.00 -26.89
CA THR A 17 54.94 -11.87 -27.59
C THR A 17 53.63 -12.27 -28.23
N THR A 18 53.56 -13.41 -28.89
CA THR A 18 52.34 -13.95 -29.49
C THR A 18 51.26 -14.21 -28.43
N LEU A 19 51.63 -14.82 -27.28
CA LEU A 19 50.74 -15.01 -26.15
C LEU A 19 50.15 -13.68 -25.63
N ILE A 20 51.00 -12.66 -25.46
CA ILE A 20 50.55 -11.33 -25.00
C ILE A 20 49.54 -10.72 -26.01
N PHE A 21 49.86 -10.81 -27.28
CA PHE A 21 48.97 -10.28 -28.34
C PHE A 21 47.60 -10.99 -28.42
N ILE A 22 47.54 -12.26 -28.04
CA ILE A 22 46.28 -13.02 -28.00
C ILE A 22 45.56 -12.80 -26.68
N PHE A 23 46.27 -12.89 -25.53
CA PHE A 23 45.64 -12.82 -24.21
C PHE A 23 45.10 -11.43 -23.86
N ILE A 24 45.80 -10.34 -24.25
CA ILE A 24 45.35 -8.98 -23.92
C ILE A 24 44.00 -8.65 -24.53
N PRO A 25 43.75 -8.84 -25.85
CA PRO A 25 42.44 -8.57 -26.42
C PRO A 25 41.37 -9.55 -25.94
N LEU A 26 41.72 -10.83 -25.74
CA LEU A 26 40.77 -11.82 -25.20
C LEU A 26 40.31 -11.47 -23.78
N PHE A 27 41.23 -11.08 -22.92
CA PHE A 27 40.94 -10.62 -21.57
C PHE A 27 40.14 -9.31 -21.59
N GLY A 28 40.47 -8.39 -22.50
CA GLY A 28 39.72 -7.16 -22.71
C GLY A 28 38.24 -7.43 -23.12
N MET A 29 38.05 -8.35 -24.06
CA MET A 29 36.71 -8.77 -24.49
C MET A 29 35.94 -9.45 -23.34
N MET A 30 36.59 -10.31 -22.56
CA MET A 30 36.01 -10.98 -21.41
C MET A 30 35.58 -9.98 -20.32
N CYS A 31 36.43 -9.01 -19.99
CA CYS A 31 36.11 -7.96 -19.02
C CYS A 31 34.95 -7.05 -19.52
N PHE A 32 34.94 -6.71 -20.80
CA PHE A 32 33.90 -5.92 -21.40
C PHE A 32 32.58 -6.69 -21.44
N GLY A 33 32.62 -7.96 -21.88
CA GLY A 33 31.46 -8.85 -21.92
C GLY A 33 30.84 -9.03 -20.52
N PHE A 34 31.66 -9.30 -19.52
CA PHE A 34 31.18 -9.43 -18.14
C PHE A 34 30.50 -8.16 -17.60
N ARG A 35 31.10 -6.99 -17.86
CA ARG A 35 30.50 -5.71 -17.47
C ARG A 35 29.18 -5.45 -18.19
N SER A 36 29.10 -5.79 -19.48
CA SER A 36 27.88 -5.63 -20.27
C SER A 36 26.76 -6.54 -19.79
N ILE A 37 27.09 -7.83 -19.53
CA ILE A 37 26.12 -8.79 -18.96
C ILE A 37 25.60 -8.32 -17.60
N LYS A 38 26.51 -7.94 -16.71
CA LYS A 38 26.12 -7.44 -15.38
C LYS A 38 25.23 -6.20 -15.49
N LYS A 39 25.58 -5.24 -16.34
CA LYS A 39 24.74 -4.05 -16.56
C LYS A 39 23.36 -4.42 -17.08
N ASN A 40 23.28 -5.28 -18.09
CA ASN A 40 22.02 -5.72 -18.66
C ASN A 40 21.15 -6.46 -17.63
N ALA A 41 21.73 -7.30 -16.77
CA ALA A 41 21.02 -7.99 -15.71
C ALA A 41 20.45 -7.00 -14.67
N ILE A 42 21.24 -5.98 -14.28
CA ILE A 42 20.76 -4.93 -13.38
C ILE A 42 19.61 -4.13 -14.03
N ASP A 43 19.76 -3.71 -15.29
CA ASP A 43 18.76 -2.93 -16.01
C ASP A 43 17.45 -3.74 -16.18
N HIS A 44 17.57 -5.05 -16.45
CA HIS A 44 16.42 -5.96 -16.51
C HIS A 44 15.72 -6.08 -15.15
N GLY A 45 16.47 -6.32 -14.07
CA GLY A 45 15.91 -6.40 -12.73
C GLY A 45 15.25 -5.10 -12.26
N VAL A 46 15.80 -3.94 -12.63
CA VAL A 46 15.14 -2.64 -12.36
C VAL A 46 13.82 -2.54 -13.10
N ASN A 47 13.77 -2.94 -14.39
CA ASN A 47 12.53 -2.90 -15.18
C ASN A 47 11.47 -3.86 -14.64
N GLU A 48 11.86 -5.05 -14.18
CA GLU A 48 10.94 -5.97 -13.50
C GLU A 48 10.39 -5.36 -12.20
N ALA A 49 11.26 -4.76 -11.38
CA ALA A 49 10.85 -4.06 -10.16
C ALA A 49 9.85 -2.93 -10.45
N VAL A 50 10.10 -2.16 -11.51
CA VAL A 50 9.20 -1.10 -11.99
C VAL A 50 7.84 -1.68 -12.36
N THR A 51 7.82 -2.70 -13.22
CA THR A 51 6.57 -3.32 -13.69
C THR A 51 5.75 -3.89 -12.52
N ALA A 52 6.41 -4.57 -11.58
CA ALA A 52 5.76 -5.11 -10.39
C ALA A 52 5.19 -4.00 -9.51
N THR A 53 5.95 -2.91 -9.29
CA THR A 53 5.51 -1.78 -8.47
C THR A 53 4.35 -1.03 -9.15
N ASP A 54 4.39 -0.84 -10.47
CA ASP A 54 3.33 -0.20 -11.25
C ASP A 54 2.03 -1.02 -11.16
N LEU A 55 2.12 -2.35 -11.25
CA LEU A 55 0.97 -3.25 -11.10
C LEU A 55 0.38 -3.15 -9.69
N THR A 56 1.22 -3.19 -8.65
CA THR A 56 0.78 -3.02 -7.26
C THR A 56 0.06 -1.68 -7.07
N CYS A 57 0.62 -0.58 -7.56
CA CYS A 57 -0.01 0.74 -7.45
C CYS A 57 -1.34 0.81 -8.19
N ALA A 58 -1.45 0.20 -9.37
CA ALA A 58 -2.71 0.11 -10.12
C ALA A 58 -3.77 -0.67 -9.34
N GLU A 59 -3.40 -1.80 -8.74
CA GLU A 59 -4.28 -2.62 -7.90
C GLU A 59 -4.74 -1.86 -6.65
N VAL A 60 -3.83 -1.22 -5.93
CA VAL A 60 -4.15 -0.38 -4.76
C VAL A 60 -5.11 0.76 -5.14
N ASN A 61 -4.84 1.45 -6.25
CA ASN A 61 -5.74 2.50 -6.75
C ASN A 61 -7.13 1.96 -7.10
N ALA A 62 -7.22 0.77 -7.72
CA ALA A 62 -8.49 0.13 -8.06
C ALA A 62 -9.30 -0.22 -6.79
N LYS A 63 -8.67 -0.82 -5.79
CA LYS A 63 -9.28 -1.17 -4.51
C LYS A 63 -9.72 0.08 -3.73
N ALA A 64 -8.89 1.11 -3.66
CA ALA A 64 -9.24 2.38 -3.03
C ALA A 64 -10.41 3.07 -3.75
N ASN A 65 -10.44 2.99 -5.08
CA ASN A 65 -11.57 3.50 -5.87
C ASN A 65 -12.86 2.71 -5.59
N ALA A 66 -12.81 1.38 -5.51
CA ALA A 66 -13.97 0.57 -5.16
C ALA A 66 -14.53 0.95 -3.79
N CYS A 67 -13.66 1.17 -2.79
CA CYS A 67 -14.04 1.65 -1.46
C CYS A 67 -14.77 3.00 -1.51
N SER A 68 -14.24 3.98 -2.25
CA SER A 68 -14.89 5.29 -2.39
C SER A 68 -16.21 5.20 -3.17
N MET A 69 -16.30 4.34 -4.20
CA MET A 69 -17.55 4.12 -4.96
C MET A 69 -18.66 3.54 -4.09
N VAL A 70 -18.35 2.63 -3.15
CA VAL A 70 -19.34 2.13 -2.19
C VAL A 70 -19.90 3.29 -1.36
N VAL A 71 -19.03 4.18 -0.86
CA VAL A 71 -19.46 5.34 -0.09
C VAL A 71 -20.33 6.28 -0.94
N ASP A 72 -19.94 6.57 -2.19
CA ASP A 72 -20.71 7.39 -3.11
C ASP A 72 -22.10 6.76 -3.40
N THR A 73 -22.14 5.45 -3.65
CA THR A 73 -23.38 4.72 -3.88
C THR A 73 -24.31 4.79 -2.67
N LEU A 74 -23.77 4.63 -1.46
CA LEU A 74 -24.57 4.69 -0.24
C LEU A 74 -25.00 6.13 0.12
N GLN A 75 -24.22 7.14 -0.28
CA GLN A 75 -24.60 8.55 -0.15
C GLN A 75 -25.82 8.89 -1.03
N GLU A 76 -25.94 8.27 -2.21
CA GLU A 76 -27.05 8.48 -3.16
C GLU A 76 -28.21 7.50 -2.95
N TYR A 77 -28.09 6.58 -1.99
CA TYR A 77 -29.10 5.56 -1.75
C TYR A 77 -30.29 6.11 -0.98
N GLU A 78 -31.32 6.53 -1.68
CA GLU A 78 -32.53 7.19 -1.15
C GLU A 78 -33.18 6.47 0.05
N PRO A 79 -33.32 5.12 0.08
CA PRO A 79 -33.92 4.46 1.24
C PRO A 79 -33.08 4.62 2.52
N LEU A 80 -31.73 4.66 2.41
CA LEU A 80 -30.86 4.94 3.54
C LEU A 80 -30.99 6.39 3.99
N GLU A 81 -30.98 7.34 3.06
CA GLU A 81 -31.16 8.76 3.37
C GLU A 81 -32.48 8.99 4.13
N LYS A 82 -33.59 8.46 3.63
CA LYS A 82 -34.91 8.56 4.26
C LYS A 82 -34.91 7.99 5.68
N TYR A 83 -34.34 6.80 5.87
CA TYR A 83 -34.31 6.16 7.17
C TYR A 83 -33.47 6.98 8.18
N LEU A 84 -32.29 7.43 7.79
CA LEU A 84 -31.43 8.27 8.62
C LEU A 84 -32.07 9.62 8.94
N LEU A 85 -32.88 10.18 8.02
CA LEU A 85 -33.60 11.42 8.21
C LEU A 85 -34.72 11.27 9.28
N HIS A 86 -35.49 10.16 9.23
CA HIS A 86 -36.47 9.83 10.28
C HIS A 86 -35.81 9.71 11.65
N LEU A 87 -34.69 8.98 11.73
CA LEU A 87 -33.93 8.85 13.00
C LEU A 87 -33.46 10.21 13.52
N ARG A 88 -32.93 11.08 12.65
CA ARG A 88 -32.46 12.43 13.04
C ARG A 88 -33.59 13.32 13.57
N ARG A 89 -34.80 13.19 13.01
CA ARG A 89 -35.97 13.94 13.44
C ARG A 89 -36.57 13.41 14.74
N GLY A 90 -36.10 12.27 15.24
CA GLY A 90 -36.69 11.62 16.41
C GLY A 90 -38.10 11.07 16.14
N GLU A 91 -38.44 10.79 14.90
CA GLU A 91 -39.70 10.19 14.54
C GLU A 91 -39.74 8.72 14.98
N GLU A 92 -40.91 8.29 15.48
CA GLU A 92 -41.08 6.92 15.91
C GLU A 92 -41.03 5.96 14.71
N ILE A 93 -40.11 4.99 14.76
CA ILE A 93 -39.96 3.98 13.72
C ILE A 93 -40.89 2.81 14.03
N SER A 94 -41.92 2.60 13.19
CA SER A 94 -42.78 1.43 13.33
C SER A 94 -42.00 0.13 13.09
N GLU A 95 -42.39 -0.95 13.77
CA GLU A 95 -41.78 -2.27 13.59
C GLU A 95 -41.78 -2.71 12.12
N SER A 96 -42.87 -2.44 11.38
CA SER A 96 -42.99 -2.77 9.94
C SER A 96 -41.93 -2.01 9.11
N TYR A 97 -41.74 -0.71 9.38
CA TYR A 97 -40.74 0.10 8.67
C TYR A 97 -39.30 -0.33 9.01
N TYR A 98 -39.03 -0.65 10.27
CA TYR A 98 -37.77 -1.22 10.71
C TYR A 98 -37.46 -2.53 9.96
N GLN A 99 -38.40 -3.47 9.91
CA GLN A 99 -38.20 -4.75 9.22
C GLN A 99 -38.09 -4.57 7.69
N GLN A 100 -38.84 -3.67 7.09
CA GLN A 100 -38.69 -3.35 5.68
C GLN A 100 -37.30 -2.79 5.36
N PHE A 101 -36.79 -1.84 6.16
CA PHE A 101 -35.46 -1.27 5.98
C PHE A 101 -34.38 -2.34 6.16
N ARG A 102 -34.49 -3.19 7.18
CA ARG A 102 -33.58 -4.30 7.44
C ARG A 102 -33.51 -5.26 6.25
N ASN A 103 -34.66 -5.72 5.78
CA ASN A 103 -34.74 -6.74 4.73
C ASN A 103 -34.30 -6.19 3.36
N ASN A 104 -34.57 -4.94 3.08
CA ASN A 104 -34.24 -4.34 1.79
C ASN A 104 -32.88 -3.64 1.82
N SER A 105 -32.69 -2.65 2.69
CA SER A 105 -31.52 -1.77 2.62
C SER A 105 -30.28 -2.38 3.28
N ILE A 106 -30.41 -2.91 4.50
CA ILE A 106 -29.28 -3.53 5.19
C ILE A 106 -28.83 -4.80 4.46
N SER A 107 -29.77 -5.61 3.98
CA SER A 107 -29.45 -6.80 3.17
C SER A 107 -28.73 -6.44 1.85
N ILE A 108 -29.05 -5.30 1.22
CA ILE A 108 -28.33 -4.85 0.02
C ILE A 108 -26.90 -4.45 0.38
N ILE A 109 -26.68 -3.71 1.47
CA ILE A 109 -25.35 -3.30 1.92
C ILE A 109 -24.49 -4.53 2.28
N ASP A 110 -25.07 -5.50 2.96
CA ASP A 110 -24.43 -6.78 3.29
C ASP A 110 -23.99 -7.54 2.02
N LYS A 111 -24.88 -7.64 1.05
CA LYS A 111 -24.56 -8.24 -0.27
C LYS A 111 -23.50 -7.45 -1.05
N MET A 112 -23.45 -6.12 -0.93
CA MET A 112 -22.38 -5.33 -1.53
C MET A 112 -21.02 -5.69 -0.91
N GLN A 113 -20.97 -5.86 0.39
CA GLN A 113 -19.76 -6.30 1.08
C GLN A 113 -19.35 -7.73 0.66
N GLU A 114 -20.31 -8.67 0.61
CA GLU A 114 -20.07 -10.04 0.14
C GLU A 114 -19.58 -10.11 -1.32
N ALA A 115 -20.10 -9.23 -2.19
CA ALA A 115 -19.73 -9.18 -3.61
C ALA A 115 -18.34 -8.57 -3.84
N MET A 116 -17.76 -7.88 -2.86
CA MET A 116 -16.47 -7.22 -2.92
C MET A 116 -15.52 -7.81 -1.86
N PRO A 117 -14.81 -8.90 -2.14
CA PRO A 117 -14.01 -9.63 -1.14
C PRO A 117 -12.88 -8.82 -0.52
N ASP A 118 -12.45 -7.74 -1.18
CA ASP A 118 -11.47 -6.80 -0.62
C ASP A 118 -12.06 -5.91 0.49
N LEU A 119 -13.39 -5.73 0.53
CA LEU A 119 -14.06 -4.96 1.56
C LEU A 119 -14.23 -5.81 2.82
N TYR A 120 -13.57 -5.38 3.87
CA TYR A 120 -13.62 -6.09 5.15
C TYR A 120 -14.88 -5.76 5.94
N GLN A 121 -15.26 -4.46 6.02
CA GLN A 121 -16.43 -4.01 6.76
C GLN A 121 -17.00 -2.69 6.23
N ILE A 122 -18.31 -2.52 6.37
CA ILE A 122 -19.03 -1.28 6.13
C ILE A 122 -19.80 -0.96 7.41
N HIS A 123 -19.55 0.22 7.98
CA HIS A 123 -20.29 0.69 9.17
C HIS A 123 -20.90 2.06 8.89
N ILE A 124 -22.13 2.25 9.33
CA ILE A 124 -22.87 3.50 9.24
C ILE A 124 -23.23 3.93 10.66
N PHE A 125 -22.86 5.14 11.01
CA PHE A 125 -23.15 5.73 12.31
C PHE A 125 -24.21 6.84 12.09
N ALA A 126 -25.46 6.61 12.48
CA ALA A 126 -26.52 7.61 12.38
C ALA A 126 -26.31 8.74 13.39
N MET A 127 -26.59 10.00 13.00
CA MET A 127 -26.54 11.16 13.90
C MET A 127 -27.77 11.20 14.82
N ALA A 128 -28.13 10.07 15.40
CA ALA A 128 -29.25 9.87 16.31
C ALA A 128 -28.84 8.90 17.42
N ASP A 129 -29.59 8.94 18.51
CA ASP A 129 -29.45 8.00 19.65
C ASP A 129 -30.80 7.38 19.96
N GLY A 130 -30.81 6.30 20.75
CA GLY A 130 -32.02 5.70 21.26
C GLY A 130 -32.82 4.85 20.26
N PHE A 131 -32.32 4.61 19.07
CA PHE A 131 -32.94 3.70 18.09
C PHE A 131 -32.34 2.28 18.19
N LEU A 132 -33.06 1.31 17.64
CA LEU A 132 -32.60 -0.06 17.58
C LEU A 132 -31.53 -0.20 16.47
N GLU A 133 -30.28 -0.52 16.86
CA GLU A 133 -29.17 -0.73 15.93
C GLU A 133 -29.42 -1.94 15.03
N GLN A 134 -28.91 -1.87 13.80
CA GLN A 134 -28.95 -2.97 12.82
C GLN A 134 -27.53 -3.48 12.54
N GLN A 135 -27.00 -4.20 13.51
CA GLN A 135 -25.67 -4.77 13.43
C GLN A 135 -25.57 -5.84 12.33
N PRO A 136 -24.41 -5.96 11.64
CA PRO A 136 -23.14 -5.25 11.92
C PRO A 136 -22.98 -3.92 11.15
N ILE A 137 -24.01 -3.35 10.54
CA ILE A 137 -23.91 -2.24 9.60
C ILE A 137 -24.29 -0.90 10.22
N LEU A 138 -25.43 -0.78 10.90
CA LEU A 138 -25.96 0.50 11.38
C LEU A 138 -25.89 0.62 12.90
N TYR A 139 -25.22 1.70 13.35
CA TYR A 139 -24.94 1.99 14.77
C TYR A 139 -25.37 3.40 15.16
N GLN A 140 -25.57 3.61 16.46
CA GLN A 140 -25.78 4.93 17.05
C GLN A 140 -24.48 5.76 17.02
N LYS A 141 -24.59 7.10 16.96
CA LYS A 141 -23.43 8.01 16.88
C LYS A 141 -22.41 7.80 18.01
N GLU A 142 -22.88 7.42 19.20
CA GLU A 142 -21.99 7.23 20.35
C GLU A 142 -20.95 6.13 20.13
N LYS A 143 -21.25 5.13 19.31
CA LYS A 143 -20.35 4.03 18.98
C LYS A 143 -19.13 4.48 18.17
N MET A 144 -19.18 5.61 17.50
CA MET A 144 -18.01 6.20 16.81
C MET A 144 -16.83 6.43 17.75
N LYS A 145 -17.09 6.72 19.05
CA LYS A 145 -16.03 6.94 20.04
C LYS A 145 -15.12 5.72 20.22
N ASN A 146 -15.64 4.53 19.89
CA ASN A 146 -14.91 3.28 19.96
C ASN A 146 -14.04 3.04 18.71
N CYS A 147 -14.26 3.78 17.61
CA CYS A 147 -13.45 3.67 16.40
C CYS A 147 -12.10 4.34 16.58
N SER A 148 -11.05 3.73 16.06
CA SER A 148 -9.68 4.24 16.19
C SER A 148 -9.45 5.57 15.48
N TRP A 149 -10.15 5.81 14.37
CA TRP A 149 -10.07 7.04 13.59
C TRP A 149 -10.81 8.23 14.19
N TYR A 150 -11.76 8.00 15.13
CA TYR A 150 -12.71 9.00 15.60
C TYR A 150 -12.07 10.32 16.08
N ARG A 151 -10.96 10.22 16.83
CA ARG A 151 -10.27 11.40 17.38
C ARG A 151 -9.56 12.26 16.34
N SER A 152 -9.20 11.66 15.21
CA SER A 152 -8.43 12.30 14.13
C SER A 152 -9.30 12.73 12.97
N TYR A 153 -10.59 12.35 12.99
CA TYR A 153 -11.53 12.68 11.92
C TYR A 153 -11.95 14.14 11.98
N GLN A 154 -11.75 14.87 10.88
CA GLN A 154 -12.02 16.32 10.79
C GLN A 154 -13.24 16.65 9.92
N GLY A 155 -13.96 15.66 9.42
CA GLY A 155 -15.07 15.81 8.49
C GLY A 155 -14.66 15.62 7.03
N GLY A 156 -15.66 15.54 6.14
CA GLY A 156 -15.41 15.24 4.72
C GLY A 156 -15.04 13.77 4.49
N GLY A 157 -14.36 13.52 3.37
CA GLY A 157 -13.82 12.21 3.04
C GLY A 157 -12.34 12.12 3.44
N GLN A 158 -11.99 11.17 4.32
CA GLN A 158 -10.61 11.00 4.80
C GLN A 158 -10.20 9.53 4.81
N TRP A 159 -8.94 9.28 4.42
CA TRP A 159 -8.29 7.98 4.56
C TRP A 159 -7.53 7.89 5.87
N PHE A 160 -7.63 6.74 6.51
CA PHE A 160 -6.86 6.37 7.70
C PHE A 160 -6.14 5.07 7.44
N PHE A 161 -4.84 5.02 7.75
CA PHE A 161 -3.97 3.89 7.47
C PHE A 161 -3.49 3.24 8.75
N ASP A 162 -3.25 1.93 8.70
CA ASP A 162 -2.68 1.13 9.79
C ASP A 162 -3.41 1.28 11.13
N ILE A 163 -4.73 1.53 11.06
CA ILE A 163 -5.53 1.68 12.27
C ILE A 163 -5.83 0.30 12.87
N GLN A 164 -5.60 0.21 14.18
CA GLN A 164 -5.94 -0.99 14.94
C GLN A 164 -7.46 -1.20 14.93
N GLU A 165 -7.91 -2.36 14.45
CA GLU A 165 -9.31 -2.75 14.54
C GLU A 165 -9.78 -2.80 15.98
N LYS A 166 -10.97 -2.29 16.22
CA LYS A 166 -11.65 -2.35 17.51
C LYS A 166 -13.06 -2.89 17.37
N ASN A 167 -13.50 -3.61 18.37
CA ASN A 167 -14.91 -3.96 18.45
C ASN A 167 -15.73 -2.68 18.71
N ILE A 168 -16.68 -2.37 17.85
CA ILE A 168 -17.48 -1.15 17.93
C ILE A 168 -18.34 -1.10 19.18
N ILE A 169 -18.79 -2.25 19.67
CA ILE A 169 -19.67 -2.33 20.85
C ILE A 169 -18.87 -2.12 22.13
N SER A 170 -17.77 -2.83 22.30
CA SER A 170 -16.97 -2.85 23.53
C SER A 170 -15.78 -1.89 23.52
N GLY A 171 -15.35 -1.40 22.34
CA GLY A 171 -14.15 -0.59 22.19
C GLY A 171 -12.84 -1.39 22.38
N THR A 172 -12.90 -2.72 22.55
CA THR A 172 -11.72 -3.57 22.74
C THR A 172 -10.96 -3.74 21.43
N LYS A 173 -9.63 -3.75 21.53
CA LYS A 173 -8.75 -3.98 20.37
C LYS A 173 -8.82 -5.45 19.93
N LYS A 174 -8.85 -5.66 18.62
CA LYS A 174 -8.71 -6.98 18.01
C LYS A 174 -7.25 -7.17 17.62
N GLU A 175 -6.58 -8.12 18.23
CA GLU A 175 -5.14 -8.33 18.00
C GLU A 175 -4.83 -8.72 16.55
N GLY A 176 -3.74 -8.13 16.03
CA GLY A 176 -3.19 -8.47 14.72
C GLY A 176 -3.99 -7.97 13.51
N SER A 177 -5.10 -7.26 13.71
CA SER A 177 -5.90 -6.71 12.62
C SER A 177 -5.65 -5.22 12.44
N HIS A 178 -5.06 -4.86 11.32
CA HIS A 178 -4.77 -3.50 10.91
C HIS A 178 -5.54 -3.15 9.64
N LEU A 179 -6.20 -2.00 9.64
CA LEU A 179 -7.13 -1.59 8.60
C LEU A 179 -6.65 -0.33 7.89
N MET A 180 -6.97 -0.26 6.60
CA MET A 180 -7.08 0.97 5.84
C MET A 180 -8.57 1.31 5.75
N THR A 181 -8.93 2.52 6.16
CA THR A 181 -10.34 2.91 6.32
C THR A 181 -10.61 4.23 5.65
N TYR A 182 -11.67 4.28 4.84
CA TYR A 182 -12.21 5.52 4.30
C TYR A 182 -13.44 5.93 5.11
N VAL A 183 -13.43 7.15 5.62
CA VAL A 183 -14.49 7.71 6.45
C VAL A 183 -15.05 8.96 5.78
N ARG A 184 -16.38 9.04 5.68
CA ARG A 184 -17.05 10.20 5.08
C ARG A 184 -18.38 10.49 5.78
N GLU A 185 -18.77 11.77 5.81
CA GLU A 185 -20.09 12.17 6.26
C GLU A 185 -21.16 11.82 5.22
N LEU A 186 -22.26 11.25 5.69
CA LEU A 186 -23.52 11.13 4.94
C LEU A 186 -24.34 12.39 5.16
N ARG A 187 -24.77 13.03 4.06
CA ARG A 187 -25.51 14.29 4.10
C ARG A 187 -26.80 14.16 3.32
N ASP A 188 -27.84 14.86 3.76
CA ASP A 188 -29.07 14.99 3.01
C ASP A 188 -28.91 15.98 1.82
N GLN A 189 -29.92 16.06 0.95
CA GLN A 189 -29.92 16.96 -0.19
C GLN A 189 -29.82 18.45 0.19
N SER A 190 -30.14 18.81 1.44
CA SER A 190 -29.96 20.17 1.98
C SER A 190 -28.55 20.42 2.57
N GLY A 191 -27.68 19.41 2.56
CA GLY A 191 -26.33 19.45 3.15
C GLY A 191 -26.30 19.13 4.64
N GLY A 192 -27.44 18.81 5.25
CA GLY A 192 -27.51 18.44 6.66
C GLY A 192 -26.87 17.07 6.93
N ARG A 193 -26.08 16.96 7.98
CA ARG A 193 -25.38 15.73 8.35
C ARG A 193 -26.37 14.69 8.88
N LEU A 194 -26.44 13.54 8.24
CA LEU A 194 -27.29 12.40 8.61
C LEU A 194 -26.52 11.32 9.38
N GLY A 195 -25.27 11.14 9.04
CA GLY A 195 -24.45 10.10 9.61
C GLY A 195 -22.98 10.20 9.20
N VAL A 196 -22.24 9.17 9.55
CA VAL A 196 -20.87 8.92 9.07
C VAL A 196 -20.81 7.50 8.58
N ILE A 197 -20.26 7.29 7.39
CA ILE A 197 -19.95 5.98 6.86
C ILE A 197 -18.45 5.68 6.99
N GLU A 198 -18.14 4.48 7.39
CA GLU A 198 -16.83 3.88 7.44
C GLU A 198 -16.80 2.67 6.51
N VAL A 199 -15.87 2.65 5.59
CA VAL A 199 -15.60 1.48 4.74
C VAL A 199 -14.13 1.09 4.92
N SER A 200 -13.90 -0.14 5.32
CA SER A 200 -12.55 -0.61 5.70
C SER A 200 -12.11 -1.82 4.89
N MET A 201 -10.82 -1.88 4.65
CA MET A 201 -10.08 -2.99 4.04
C MET A 201 -8.92 -3.37 4.96
N ARG A 202 -8.47 -4.61 4.91
CA ARG A 202 -7.27 -5.01 5.65
C ARG A 202 -6.02 -4.49 4.97
N MET A 203 -5.11 -3.90 5.74
CA MET A 203 -3.83 -3.42 5.21
C MET A 203 -3.06 -4.51 4.47
N ALA A 204 -3.09 -5.76 4.97
CA ALA A 204 -2.40 -6.88 4.36
C ALA A 204 -2.98 -7.28 2.98
N ASP A 205 -4.27 -7.04 2.74
CA ASP A 205 -4.93 -7.35 1.47
C ASP A 205 -4.73 -6.23 0.44
N ILE A 206 -4.50 -4.99 0.93
CA ILE A 206 -4.24 -3.82 0.07
C ILE A 206 -2.77 -3.71 -0.31
N PHE A 207 -1.88 -3.95 0.64
CA PHE A 207 -0.44 -3.84 0.47
C PHE A 207 0.29 -5.15 0.79
N PRO A 208 0.01 -6.25 0.05
CA PRO A 208 0.60 -7.55 0.35
C PRO A 208 2.13 -7.52 0.32
N GLU A 209 2.75 -6.66 -0.52
CA GLU A 209 4.20 -6.53 -0.62
C GLU A 209 4.81 -5.99 0.68
N ILE A 210 4.12 -5.10 1.40
CA ILE A 210 4.58 -4.61 2.70
C ILE A 210 4.67 -5.77 3.69
N TYR A 211 3.68 -6.65 3.70
CA TYR A 211 3.58 -7.76 4.65
C TYR A 211 4.39 -9.00 4.23
N ARG A 212 4.74 -9.11 2.94
CA ARG A 212 5.64 -10.15 2.40
C ARG A 212 7.10 -9.72 2.38
N SER A 213 7.42 -8.52 2.84
CA SER A 213 8.79 -8.01 2.91
C SER A 213 9.72 -9.01 3.59
N GLY A 214 10.84 -9.29 2.95
CA GLY A 214 11.81 -10.29 3.34
C GLY A 214 13.25 -9.86 3.05
N ASP A 215 14.19 -10.81 3.02
CA ASP A 215 15.60 -10.52 2.75
C ASP A 215 15.87 -10.02 1.33
N SER A 216 15.01 -10.38 0.38
CA SER A 216 15.13 -10.02 -1.04
C SER A 216 14.34 -8.77 -1.43
N SER A 217 13.33 -8.39 -0.65
CA SER A 217 12.50 -7.22 -0.97
C SER A 217 11.98 -6.53 0.29
N TRP A 218 11.78 -5.23 0.19
CA TRP A 218 11.13 -4.40 1.20
C TRP A 218 10.22 -3.39 0.51
N ALA A 219 9.05 -3.16 1.09
CA ALA A 219 8.11 -2.17 0.59
C ALA A 219 7.55 -1.32 1.73
N CYS A 220 7.17 -0.10 1.43
CA CYS A 220 6.44 0.77 2.34
C CYS A 220 5.49 1.70 1.57
N PHE A 221 4.46 2.17 2.27
CA PHE A 221 3.60 3.24 1.83
C PHE A 221 3.85 4.50 2.66
N VAL A 222 3.82 5.67 2.04
CA VAL A 222 3.97 6.98 2.69
C VAL A 222 2.77 7.83 2.34
N ASP A 223 2.00 8.26 3.34
CA ASP A 223 0.81 9.07 3.16
C ASP A 223 1.12 10.56 2.88
N GLU A 224 0.08 11.36 2.71
CA GLU A 224 0.21 12.82 2.49
C GLU A 224 0.82 13.57 3.67
N ASN A 225 0.73 13.03 4.88
CA ASN A 225 1.26 13.61 6.11
C ASN A 225 2.68 13.10 6.44
N TRP A 226 3.32 12.37 5.52
CA TRP A 226 4.65 11.77 5.70
C TRP A 226 4.71 10.65 6.75
N ASN A 227 3.57 10.09 7.13
CA ASN A 227 3.56 8.86 7.92
C ASN A 227 3.99 7.71 7.02
N LEU A 228 4.88 6.89 7.53
CA LEU A 228 5.40 5.73 6.83
C LEU A 228 4.83 4.46 7.42
N TYR A 229 4.29 3.63 6.55
CA TYR A 229 3.68 2.35 6.87
C TYR A 229 4.51 1.23 6.27
N ASP A 230 5.17 0.47 7.12
CA ASP A 230 5.95 -0.71 6.77
C ASP A 230 5.62 -1.89 7.70
N CYS A 231 6.05 -3.09 7.32
CA CYS A 231 5.87 -4.28 8.16
C CYS A 231 6.96 -4.38 9.23
N GLY A 232 6.98 -3.46 10.20
CA GLY A 232 7.99 -3.34 11.26
C GLY A 232 8.23 -4.58 12.14
N LYS A 233 7.66 -5.75 11.82
CA LYS A 233 7.60 -6.91 12.72
C LYS A 233 8.44 -8.12 12.32
N THR A 234 9.05 -8.14 11.12
CA THR A 234 9.90 -9.27 10.71
C THR A 234 11.38 -8.96 10.90
N ALA A 235 12.19 -9.98 11.20
CA ALA A 235 13.65 -9.82 11.32
C ALA A 235 14.28 -9.25 10.04
N ALA A 236 13.72 -9.57 8.88
CA ALA A 236 14.11 -9.05 7.59
C ALA A 236 13.75 -7.55 7.44
N ALA A 237 12.56 -7.13 7.89
CA ALA A 237 12.16 -5.72 7.93
C ALA A 237 13.09 -4.90 8.82
N CYS A 238 13.54 -5.43 9.96
CA CYS A 238 14.51 -4.77 10.83
C CYS A 238 15.85 -4.47 10.13
N LYS A 239 16.29 -5.33 9.20
CA LYS A 239 17.50 -5.11 8.43
C LYS A 239 17.37 -3.92 7.49
N TRP A 240 16.25 -3.81 6.77
CA TRP A 240 15.99 -2.69 5.86
C TRP A 240 15.62 -1.40 6.59
N GLN A 241 15.02 -1.49 7.77
CA GLN A 241 14.75 -0.33 8.62
C GLN A 241 16.01 0.47 8.97
N SER A 242 17.16 -0.19 9.17
CA SER A 242 18.42 0.51 9.41
C SER A 242 18.85 1.40 8.23
N TYR A 243 18.43 1.10 7.01
CA TYR A 243 18.71 1.87 5.79
C TYR A 243 17.52 2.75 5.34
N ARG A 244 16.42 2.73 6.06
CA ARG A 244 15.17 3.43 5.73
C ARG A 244 15.39 4.89 5.33
N GLY A 245 16.09 5.67 6.14
CA GLY A 245 16.38 7.07 5.85
C GLY A 245 17.15 7.27 4.55
N LEU A 246 18.14 6.43 4.30
CA LEU A 246 18.96 6.47 3.08
C LEU A 246 18.15 6.08 1.84
N ILE A 247 17.30 5.05 1.95
CA ILE A 247 16.44 4.56 0.87
C ILE A 247 15.46 5.65 0.47
N LEU A 248 14.73 6.20 1.42
CA LEU A 248 13.74 7.25 1.17
C LEU A 248 14.37 8.53 0.61
N PHE A 249 15.55 8.90 1.11
CA PHE A 249 16.31 10.02 0.56
C PHE A 249 16.72 9.78 -0.90
N ARG A 250 17.29 8.60 -1.21
CA ARG A 250 17.69 8.23 -2.57
C ARG A 250 16.51 8.10 -3.51
N ALA A 251 15.38 7.56 -3.05
CA ALA A 251 14.16 7.45 -3.84
C ALA A 251 13.55 8.82 -4.21
N GLY A 252 14.02 9.91 -3.60
CA GLY A 252 13.47 11.24 -3.87
C GLY A 252 12.08 11.44 -3.29
N ILE A 253 11.73 10.70 -2.23
CA ILE A 253 10.40 10.75 -1.59
C ILE A 253 10.02 12.19 -1.19
N ARG A 254 11.02 12.99 -0.82
CA ARG A 254 10.85 14.37 -0.39
C ARG A 254 10.22 15.26 -1.46
N ASP A 255 10.52 14.97 -2.72
CA ASP A 255 10.00 15.76 -3.86
C ASP A 255 8.66 15.22 -4.37
N ARG A 256 8.15 14.12 -3.82
CA ARG A 256 6.94 13.41 -4.26
C ARG A 256 6.93 13.13 -5.76
N LYS A 257 8.09 12.86 -6.33
CA LYS A 257 8.25 12.51 -7.75
C LYS A 257 8.47 11.01 -7.90
N GLU A 258 7.87 10.45 -8.92
CA GLU A 258 8.15 9.08 -9.31
C GLU A 258 9.61 8.94 -9.72
N SER A 259 10.24 7.87 -9.29
CA SER A 259 11.64 7.58 -9.60
C SER A 259 11.89 6.09 -9.66
N GLN A 260 12.95 5.73 -10.39
CA GLN A 260 13.48 4.39 -10.43
C GLN A 260 14.99 4.47 -10.57
N GLN A 261 15.69 3.73 -9.74
CA GLN A 261 17.16 3.73 -9.75
C GLN A 261 17.73 2.44 -9.19
N SER A 262 18.94 2.08 -9.65
CA SER A 262 19.74 1.08 -8.98
C SER A 262 20.70 1.76 -7.98
N ALA A 263 20.94 1.11 -6.88
CA ALA A 263 21.87 1.58 -5.86
C ALA A 263 22.63 0.39 -5.26
N VAL A 264 23.78 0.66 -4.64
CA VAL A 264 24.49 -0.33 -3.83
C VAL A 264 24.22 -0.02 -2.36
N ILE A 265 23.55 -0.93 -1.67
CA ILE A 265 23.28 -0.86 -0.25
C ILE A 265 23.80 -2.12 0.41
N ASP A 266 24.66 -1.98 1.42
CA ASP A 266 25.30 -3.08 2.12
C ASP A 266 25.98 -4.10 1.16
N ARG A 267 26.72 -3.59 0.18
CA ARG A 267 27.40 -4.35 -0.90
C ARG A 267 26.46 -5.13 -1.83
N LYS A 268 25.13 -4.96 -1.73
CA LYS A 268 24.13 -5.55 -2.63
C LYS A 268 23.67 -4.53 -3.66
N ASN A 269 23.46 -4.99 -4.89
CA ASN A 269 22.79 -4.18 -5.90
C ASN A 269 21.28 -4.24 -5.62
N VAL A 270 20.64 -3.09 -5.54
CA VAL A 270 19.21 -3.00 -5.26
C VAL A 270 18.51 -2.08 -6.27
N ALA A 271 17.31 -2.44 -6.68
CA ALA A 271 16.39 -1.53 -7.36
C ALA A 271 15.57 -0.79 -6.30
N ILE A 272 15.46 0.53 -6.45
CA ILE A 272 14.59 1.38 -5.65
C ILE A 272 13.58 2.00 -6.61
N VAL A 273 12.29 1.71 -6.40
CA VAL A 273 11.21 2.23 -7.23
C VAL A 273 10.25 3.03 -6.36
N LEU A 274 9.91 4.23 -6.80
CA LEU A 274 8.96 5.12 -6.14
C LEU A 274 7.83 5.45 -7.11
N ARG A 275 6.58 5.17 -6.71
CA ARG A 275 5.38 5.42 -7.52
C ARG A 275 4.29 6.09 -6.70
N LYS A 276 3.51 6.93 -7.37
CA LYS A 276 2.32 7.54 -6.79
C LYS A 276 1.17 6.56 -6.67
N VAL A 277 0.42 6.70 -5.57
CA VAL A 277 -0.90 6.08 -5.39
C VAL A 277 -1.91 7.22 -5.31
N ASP A 278 -2.43 7.63 -6.45
CA ASP A 278 -3.20 8.87 -6.61
C ASP A 278 -4.46 8.91 -5.73
N LYS A 279 -5.20 7.78 -5.64
CA LYS A 279 -6.42 7.69 -4.84
C LYS A 279 -6.19 7.85 -3.32
N LEU A 280 -4.98 7.56 -2.88
CA LEU A 280 -4.59 7.65 -1.46
C LEU A 280 -3.74 8.89 -1.16
N ASN A 281 -3.48 9.75 -2.16
CA ASN A 281 -2.56 10.89 -2.06
C ASN A 281 -1.19 10.53 -1.47
N GLY A 282 -0.71 9.32 -1.76
CA GLY A 282 0.49 8.77 -1.17
C GLY A 282 1.51 8.28 -2.18
N MET A 283 2.61 7.76 -1.64
CA MET A 283 3.71 7.20 -2.42
C MET A 283 4.00 5.78 -1.97
N PHE A 284 4.16 4.87 -2.91
CA PHE A 284 4.58 3.51 -2.67
C PHE A 284 6.06 3.37 -3.04
N VAL A 285 6.85 2.80 -2.14
CA VAL A 285 8.27 2.58 -2.32
C VAL A 285 8.56 1.10 -2.24
N THR A 286 9.22 0.58 -3.28
CA THR A 286 9.68 -0.81 -3.32
C THR A 286 11.19 -0.85 -3.44
N LEU A 287 11.80 -1.75 -2.70
CA LEU A 287 13.21 -2.07 -2.78
C LEU A 287 13.36 -3.57 -3.05
N ILE A 288 14.11 -3.91 -4.10
CA ILE A 288 14.33 -5.30 -4.52
C ILE A 288 15.83 -5.55 -4.65
N ASN A 289 16.29 -6.66 -4.06
CA ASN A 289 17.66 -7.13 -4.20
C ASN A 289 17.88 -7.69 -5.61
N LEU A 290 18.81 -7.13 -6.36
CA LEU A 290 19.13 -7.55 -7.72
C LEU A 290 20.19 -8.66 -7.78
N ASP A 291 20.91 -8.90 -6.69
CA ASP A 291 21.94 -9.95 -6.65
C ASP A 291 21.33 -11.36 -6.57
N ASP A 292 20.07 -11.49 -6.16
CA ASP A 292 19.35 -12.76 -6.16
C ASP A 292 18.79 -13.13 -7.56
N ALA A 293 18.83 -12.19 -8.50
CA ALA A 293 18.36 -12.37 -9.88
C ALA A 293 19.51 -12.63 -10.88
N THR A 294 20.77 -12.60 -10.43
CA THR A 294 21.99 -12.83 -11.22
C THR A 294 22.71 -14.11 -10.80
#